data_bb6b750a7ec49bf6ded792e0ca6537e1
#
_entry.id   bb6b750a7ec49bf6ded792e0ca6537e1
#
_cell.length_a   1.000
_cell.length_b   1.000
_cell.length_c   1.000
_cell.angle_alpha   90.00
_cell.angle_beta   90.00
_cell.angle_gamma   90.00
#
_symmetry.space_group_name_H-M   'P 1'
#
loop_
_entity.id
_entity.type
_entity.pdbx_description
1 polymer ?
#
loop_
_entity_poly.entity_id
_entity_poly.type
_entity_poly.pdbx_seq_one_letter_code
_entity_poly.pdbx_strand_id
1 'polypeptide(L)'
;MPEAPPLATEHLTRIVDGESLVADVSIEVRAEEVFVVFGPSGSGKSSLLRLLNRLDEPTGGTVYLGGTDYRTIDPRTLRRRVGWVPQRPTLIEGTVAENVAWGPTLRDEPVDEARLHELLDRLGLSGFADRDADRLSGGEAQRVAIARTLFNDPDVVLLDEPASSLDAAAADRVESLLADVMAAYALTAVLVTHDADRARRLGHRGVRLHDGGGVATGSLDALLSG
;
A
#
# COMPACT_ATOMS: atom_id res chain seq x y z
N MET A 1 -2.21 27.80 -7.53
CA MET A 1 -2.47 26.64 -8.39
C MET A 1 -2.87 25.50 -7.46
N PRO A 2 -3.85 24.64 -7.78
CA PRO A 2 -4.10 23.48 -6.96
C PRO A 2 -2.81 22.64 -6.91
N GLU A 3 -2.50 22.13 -5.73
CA GLU A 3 -1.35 21.25 -5.52
C GLU A 3 -1.55 19.96 -6.32
N ALA A 4 -0.49 19.46 -6.96
CA ALA A 4 -0.57 18.23 -7.74
C ALA A 4 -0.91 17.04 -6.80
N PRO A 5 -1.77 16.10 -7.23
CA PRO A 5 -2.10 14.95 -6.41
C PRO A 5 -0.83 14.14 -6.08
N PRO A 6 -0.71 13.59 -4.85
CA PRO A 6 0.42 12.76 -4.47
C PRO A 6 0.69 11.62 -5.44
N LEU A 7 -0.37 10.99 -5.97
CA LEU A 7 -0.27 9.92 -6.97
C LEU A 7 -1.38 10.07 -8.01
N ALA A 8 -1.03 9.97 -9.28
CA ALA A 8 -2.00 9.93 -10.38
C ALA A 8 -1.55 8.98 -11.47
N THR A 9 -2.50 8.49 -12.27
CA THR A 9 -2.22 7.72 -13.48
C THR A 9 -2.97 8.30 -14.66
N GLU A 10 -2.39 8.19 -15.85
CA GLU A 10 -2.99 8.62 -17.09
C GLU A 10 -2.89 7.49 -18.12
N HIS A 11 -4.05 6.96 -18.54
CA HIS A 11 -4.18 5.87 -19.51
C HIS A 11 -3.32 4.65 -19.21
N LEU A 12 -3.12 4.32 -17.91
CA LEU A 12 -2.21 3.28 -17.48
C LEU A 12 -2.69 1.91 -17.97
N THR A 13 -1.82 1.24 -18.72
CA THR A 13 -2.14 -0.03 -19.38
C THR A 13 -1.00 -1.02 -19.22
N ARG A 14 -1.33 -2.29 -18.98
CA ARG A 14 -0.41 -3.41 -18.94
C ARG A 14 -0.96 -4.60 -19.69
N ILE A 15 -0.30 -4.99 -20.77
CA ILE A 15 -0.59 -6.18 -21.55
C ILE A 15 0.58 -7.14 -21.44
N VAL A 16 0.32 -8.41 -21.15
CA VAL A 16 1.32 -9.48 -21.06
C VAL A 16 0.81 -10.67 -21.86
N ASP A 17 1.59 -11.15 -22.82
CA ASP A 17 1.28 -12.29 -23.68
C ASP A 17 -0.10 -12.17 -24.40
N GLY A 18 -0.50 -10.94 -24.71
CA GLY A 18 -1.77 -10.62 -25.36
C GLY A 18 -2.96 -10.48 -24.39
N GLU A 19 -2.79 -10.76 -23.11
CA GLU A 19 -3.80 -10.55 -22.08
C GLU A 19 -3.66 -9.17 -21.45
N SER A 20 -4.78 -8.46 -21.30
CA SER A 20 -4.83 -7.18 -20.61
C SER A 20 -4.97 -7.40 -19.12
N LEU A 21 -3.91 -7.08 -18.36
CA LEU A 21 -3.92 -7.12 -16.89
C LEU A 21 -4.44 -5.82 -16.29
N VAL A 22 -4.16 -4.69 -16.94
CA VAL A 22 -4.63 -3.36 -16.57
C VAL A 22 -4.93 -2.63 -17.87
N ALA A 23 -6.12 -2.05 -18.03
CA ALA A 23 -6.51 -1.38 -19.25
C ALA A 23 -7.03 0.04 -18.96
N ASP A 24 -6.32 1.03 -19.48
CA ASP A 24 -6.74 2.44 -19.55
C ASP A 24 -7.15 3.03 -18.19
N VAL A 25 -6.36 2.76 -17.13
CA VAL A 25 -6.66 3.24 -15.78
C VAL A 25 -6.14 4.65 -15.59
N SER A 26 -7.07 5.61 -15.42
CA SER A 26 -6.77 7.00 -15.08
C SER A 26 -7.41 7.33 -13.73
N ILE A 27 -6.57 7.52 -12.70
CA ILE A 27 -6.99 7.83 -11.34
C ILE A 27 -6.16 8.96 -10.75
N GLU A 28 -6.73 9.64 -9.77
CA GLU A 28 -6.06 10.62 -8.92
C GLU A 28 -6.30 10.26 -7.45
N VAL A 29 -5.23 10.10 -6.70
CA VAL A 29 -5.23 9.88 -5.25
C VAL A 29 -4.89 11.22 -4.58
N ARG A 30 -5.79 11.72 -3.74
CA ARG A 30 -5.62 12.99 -3.05
C ARG A 30 -4.76 12.83 -1.81
N ALA A 31 -4.20 13.93 -1.32
CA ALA A 31 -3.49 13.92 -0.05
C ALA A 31 -4.43 13.47 1.09
N GLU A 32 -3.88 12.70 2.02
CA GLU A 32 -4.59 12.18 3.19
C GLU A 32 -5.83 11.32 2.86
N GLU A 33 -5.90 10.81 1.63
CA GLU A 33 -6.99 9.97 1.15
C GLU A 33 -6.59 8.48 1.19
N VAL A 34 -7.53 7.64 1.64
CA VAL A 34 -7.47 6.20 1.36
C VAL A 34 -8.29 5.92 0.12
N PHE A 35 -7.59 5.72 -1.00
CA PHE A 35 -8.19 5.41 -2.28
C PHE A 35 -8.30 3.89 -2.46
N VAL A 36 -9.50 3.38 -2.71
CA VAL A 36 -9.75 1.94 -2.81
C VAL A 36 -9.68 1.45 -4.25
N VAL A 37 -8.95 0.37 -4.45
CA VAL A 37 -9.00 -0.44 -5.68
C VAL A 37 -9.78 -1.71 -5.37
N PHE A 38 -11.01 -1.78 -5.85
CA PHE A 38 -11.95 -2.89 -5.62
C PHE A 38 -12.14 -3.73 -6.88
N GLY A 39 -12.44 -5.01 -6.71
CA GLY A 39 -12.73 -5.90 -7.84
C GLY A 39 -12.55 -7.37 -7.49
N PRO A 40 -13.05 -8.29 -8.34
CA PRO A 40 -12.91 -9.73 -8.11
C PRO A 40 -11.44 -10.19 -8.13
N SER A 41 -11.21 -11.43 -7.71
CA SER A 41 -9.90 -12.05 -7.85
C SER A 41 -9.53 -12.17 -9.33
N GLY A 42 -8.29 -11.85 -9.69
CA GLY A 42 -7.82 -11.86 -11.08
C GLY A 42 -8.08 -10.58 -11.88
N SER A 43 -8.83 -9.59 -11.37
CA SER A 43 -9.13 -8.35 -12.11
C SER A 43 -7.96 -7.37 -12.29
N GLY A 44 -6.73 -7.75 -11.94
CA GLY A 44 -5.54 -6.91 -12.14
C GLY A 44 -5.18 -5.96 -10.99
N LYS A 45 -5.84 -6.04 -9.82
CA LYS A 45 -5.58 -5.14 -8.67
C LYS A 45 -4.12 -5.11 -8.24
N SER A 46 -3.53 -6.27 -7.98
CA SER A 46 -2.11 -6.36 -7.60
C SER A 46 -1.17 -5.96 -8.75
N SER A 47 -1.58 -6.22 -10.01
CA SER A 47 -0.84 -5.74 -11.18
C SER A 47 -0.84 -4.21 -11.23
N LEU A 48 -1.97 -3.56 -10.94
CA LEU A 48 -2.05 -2.10 -10.84
C LEU A 48 -1.09 -1.58 -9.75
N LEU A 49 -1.10 -2.16 -8.53
CA LEU A 49 -0.17 -1.74 -7.47
C LEU A 49 1.30 -1.87 -7.88
N ARG A 50 1.66 -2.96 -8.59
CA ARG A 50 3.02 -3.19 -9.08
C ARG A 50 3.47 -2.16 -10.13
N LEU A 51 2.52 -1.62 -10.91
CA LEU A 51 2.78 -0.50 -11.82
C LEU A 51 2.98 0.80 -11.04
N LEU A 52 2.19 1.06 -9.99
CA LEU A 52 2.25 2.31 -9.22
C LEU A 52 3.61 2.54 -8.54
N ASN A 53 4.31 1.47 -8.11
CA ASN A 53 5.65 1.57 -7.51
C ASN A 53 6.78 1.08 -8.42
N ARG A 54 6.48 0.91 -9.72
CA ARG A 54 7.45 0.51 -10.73
C ARG A 54 8.17 -0.81 -10.43
N LEU A 55 7.45 -1.78 -9.86
CA LEU A 55 7.89 -3.19 -9.84
C LEU A 55 7.65 -3.86 -11.19
N ASP A 56 6.63 -3.39 -11.92
CA ASP A 56 6.39 -3.72 -13.32
C ASP A 56 6.35 -2.44 -14.14
N GLU A 57 6.71 -2.52 -15.43
CA GLU A 57 6.62 -1.40 -16.36
C GLU A 57 5.30 -1.46 -17.14
N PRO A 58 4.60 -0.34 -17.31
CA PRO A 58 3.41 -0.27 -18.13
C PRO A 58 3.72 -0.47 -19.62
N THR A 59 2.77 -1.01 -20.37
CA THR A 59 2.84 -1.07 -21.84
C THR A 59 2.26 0.18 -22.50
N GLY A 60 1.51 1.00 -21.74
CA GLY A 60 0.96 2.28 -22.15
C GLY A 60 0.62 3.15 -20.95
N GLY A 61 0.49 4.45 -21.18
CA GLY A 61 0.18 5.42 -20.15
C GLY A 61 1.35 5.75 -19.22
N THR A 62 1.05 6.44 -18.12
CA THR A 62 2.07 6.95 -17.20
C THR A 62 1.53 7.03 -15.78
N VAL A 63 2.44 6.95 -14.80
CA VAL A 63 2.20 7.25 -13.38
C VAL A 63 2.92 8.53 -13.02
N TYR A 64 2.26 9.40 -12.27
CA TYR A 64 2.81 10.65 -11.74
C TYR A 64 2.87 10.59 -10.22
N LEU A 65 4.01 10.96 -9.66
CA LEU A 65 4.21 11.13 -8.22
C LEU A 65 4.46 12.62 -7.93
N GLY A 66 3.52 13.27 -7.24
CA GLY A 66 3.57 14.72 -7.01
C GLY A 66 3.67 15.52 -8.31
N GLY A 67 2.94 15.10 -9.36
CA GLY A 67 2.95 15.72 -10.68
C GLY A 67 4.19 15.42 -11.55
N THR A 68 5.14 14.62 -11.05
CA THR A 68 6.36 14.24 -11.78
C THR A 68 6.19 12.84 -12.40
N ASP A 69 6.49 12.70 -13.70
CA ASP A 69 6.52 11.38 -14.34
C ASP A 69 7.50 10.46 -13.61
N TYR A 70 7.00 9.38 -13.04
CA TYR A 70 7.79 8.49 -12.19
C TYR A 70 8.98 7.82 -12.91
N ARG A 71 8.95 7.74 -14.25
CA ARG A 71 10.05 7.21 -15.06
C ARG A 71 11.31 8.07 -14.97
N THR A 72 11.16 9.34 -14.62
CA THR A 72 12.28 10.28 -14.42
C THR A 72 12.86 10.21 -13.02
N ILE A 73 12.19 9.49 -12.08
CA ILE A 73 12.63 9.31 -10.71
C ILE A 73 13.48 8.03 -10.63
N ASP A 74 14.58 8.09 -9.89
CA ASP A 74 15.38 6.89 -9.63
C ASP A 74 14.51 5.80 -8.97
N PRO A 75 14.56 4.52 -9.42
CA PRO A 75 13.65 3.47 -8.93
C PRO A 75 13.74 3.18 -7.43
N ARG A 76 14.90 3.38 -6.79
CA ARG A 76 15.05 3.20 -5.34
C ARG A 76 14.39 4.34 -4.60
N THR A 77 14.60 5.57 -5.07
CA THR A 77 13.94 6.77 -4.54
C THR A 77 12.43 6.67 -4.70
N LEU A 78 11.94 6.22 -5.86
CA LEU A 78 10.52 6.02 -6.10
C LEU A 78 9.92 5.03 -5.10
N ARG A 79 10.53 3.85 -4.91
CA ARG A 79 10.02 2.81 -4.00
C ARG A 79 10.13 3.17 -2.51
N ARG A 80 10.98 4.14 -2.15
CA ARG A 80 10.99 4.74 -0.83
C ARG A 80 9.76 5.63 -0.64
N ARG A 81 9.47 6.49 -1.63
CA ARG A 81 8.34 7.43 -1.62
C ARG A 81 6.98 6.74 -1.80
N VAL A 82 6.95 5.63 -2.55
CA VAL A 82 5.76 4.79 -2.74
C VAL A 82 5.99 3.45 -2.05
N GLY A 83 5.68 3.41 -0.77
CA GLY A 83 5.84 2.21 0.07
C GLY A 83 4.81 1.14 -0.28
N TRP A 84 5.17 -0.14 -0.11
CA TRP A 84 4.27 -1.26 -0.39
C TRP A 84 4.21 -2.24 0.78
N VAL A 85 2.99 -2.52 1.23
CA VAL A 85 2.66 -3.57 2.18
C VAL A 85 2.00 -4.72 1.41
N PRO A 86 2.67 -5.85 1.23
CA PRO A 86 2.13 -6.98 0.49
C PRO A 86 1.07 -7.75 1.29
N GLN A 87 0.27 -8.54 0.60
CA GLN A 87 -0.73 -9.43 1.18
C GLN A 87 -0.13 -10.43 2.18
N ARG A 88 1.05 -10.96 1.87
CA ARG A 88 1.83 -11.84 2.76
C ARG A 88 3.16 -11.17 3.07
N PRO A 89 3.39 -10.82 4.34
CA PRO A 89 4.64 -10.17 4.71
C PRO A 89 5.82 -11.12 4.56
N THR A 90 6.91 -10.62 4.00
CA THR A 90 8.20 -11.30 4.00
C THR A 90 9.13 -10.50 4.90
N LEU A 91 9.44 -11.05 6.07
CA LEU A 91 10.40 -10.46 6.99
C LEU A 91 11.79 -11.04 6.72
N ILE A 92 12.82 -10.26 7.03
CA ILE A 92 14.19 -10.73 7.02
C ILE A 92 14.49 -11.47 8.33
N GLU A 93 15.47 -12.37 8.30
CA GLU A 93 16.03 -12.99 9.51
C GLU A 93 16.56 -11.92 10.45
N GLY A 94 16.30 -12.09 11.75
CA GLY A 94 16.68 -11.12 12.78
C GLY A 94 15.52 -10.64 13.62
N THR A 95 15.69 -9.53 14.31
CA THR A 95 14.71 -8.96 15.23
C THR A 95 13.63 -8.12 14.52
N VAL A 96 12.56 -7.82 15.25
CA VAL A 96 11.52 -6.88 14.81
C VAL A 96 12.13 -5.49 14.54
N ALA A 97 12.99 -4.99 15.43
CA ALA A 97 13.66 -3.70 15.26
C ALA A 97 14.50 -3.66 13.98
N GLU A 98 15.30 -4.71 13.71
CA GLU A 98 16.09 -4.81 12.48
C GLU A 98 15.21 -4.84 11.23
N ASN A 99 14.06 -5.49 11.28
CA ASN A 99 13.10 -5.48 10.19
C ASN A 99 12.52 -4.10 9.94
N VAL A 100 12.11 -3.37 10.98
CA VAL A 100 11.56 -2.01 10.85
C VAL A 100 12.62 -1.04 10.33
N ALA A 101 13.83 -1.11 10.88
CA ALA A 101 14.96 -0.24 10.54
C ALA A 101 15.67 -0.64 9.23
N TRP A 102 15.22 -1.70 8.53
CA TRP A 102 15.91 -2.25 7.36
C TRP A 102 16.21 -1.22 6.28
N GLY A 103 15.25 -0.35 5.98
CA GLY A 103 15.41 0.68 4.95
C GLY A 103 16.53 1.67 5.24
N PRO A 104 16.51 2.39 6.37
CA PRO A 104 17.63 3.26 6.79
C PRO A 104 18.97 2.52 6.87
N THR A 105 19.00 1.31 7.42
CA THR A 105 20.23 0.51 7.51
C THR A 105 20.85 0.23 6.14
N LEU A 106 20.04 -0.09 5.12
CA LEU A 106 20.53 -0.29 3.74
C LEU A 106 21.10 0.98 3.08
N ARG A 107 20.77 2.14 3.62
CA ARG A 107 21.22 3.45 3.11
C ARG A 107 22.32 4.08 3.97
N ASP A 108 22.83 3.35 4.97
CA ASP A 108 23.77 3.85 5.97
C ASP A 108 23.26 5.13 6.69
N GLU A 109 21.93 5.23 6.87
CA GLU A 109 21.26 6.31 7.58
C GLU A 109 21.10 5.95 9.08
N PRO A 110 21.17 6.94 10.00
CA PRO A 110 20.92 6.69 11.42
C PRO A 110 19.48 6.22 11.65
N VAL A 111 19.30 5.27 12.57
CA VAL A 111 17.98 4.78 12.98
C VAL A 111 17.42 5.67 14.09
N ASP A 112 16.23 6.21 13.89
CA ASP A 112 15.48 6.92 14.93
C ASP A 112 14.75 5.91 15.82
N GLU A 113 15.41 5.50 16.90
CA GLU A 113 14.90 4.53 17.88
C GLU A 113 13.59 5.00 18.53
N ALA A 114 13.44 6.30 18.79
CA ALA A 114 12.21 6.83 19.39
C ALA A 114 11.02 6.65 18.45
N ARG A 115 11.19 6.97 17.16
CA ARG A 115 10.17 6.77 16.12
C ARG A 115 9.89 5.28 15.88
N LEU A 116 10.92 4.43 15.94
CA LEU A 116 10.75 2.98 15.82
C LEU A 116 9.83 2.46 16.92
N HIS A 117 10.11 2.79 18.16
CA HIS A 117 9.28 2.37 19.29
C HIS A 117 7.88 2.96 19.23
N GLU A 118 7.71 4.23 18.86
CA GLU A 118 6.39 4.84 18.66
C GLU A 118 5.57 4.09 17.63
N LEU A 119 6.13 3.75 16.48
CA LEU A 119 5.43 2.99 15.45
C LEU A 119 5.04 1.58 15.93
N LEU A 120 5.94 0.89 16.63
CA LEU A 120 5.64 -0.41 17.20
C LEU A 120 4.51 -0.32 18.23
N ASP A 121 4.51 0.69 19.09
CA ASP A 121 3.46 0.91 20.09
C ASP A 121 2.10 1.16 19.42
N ARG A 122 2.04 2.04 18.43
CA ARG A 122 0.81 2.33 17.65
C ARG A 122 0.27 1.11 16.92
N LEU A 123 1.13 0.20 16.50
CA LEU A 123 0.74 -1.04 15.84
C LEU A 123 0.53 -2.21 16.82
N GLY A 124 0.46 -1.93 18.13
CA GLY A 124 0.23 -2.93 19.18
C GLY A 124 1.32 -3.97 19.28
N LEU A 125 2.57 -3.55 19.06
CA LEU A 125 3.81 -4.34 19.15
C LEU A 125 4.75 -3.79 20.23
N SER A 126 4.21 -3.15 21.28
CA SER A 126 5.01 -2.67 22.41
C SER A 126 5.86 -3.79 23.01
N GLY A 127 7.16 -3.52 23.19
CA GLY A 127 8.10 -4.51 23.73
C GLY A 127 8.47 -5.65 22.79
N PHE A 128 8.18 -5.53 21.48
CA PHE A 128 8.54 -6.56 20.50
C PHE A 128 9.87 -6.30 19.80
N ALA A 129 10.50 -5.16 20.02
CA ALA A 129 11.70 -4.74 19.29
C ALA A 129 12.77 -5.84 19.19
N ASP A 130 13.07 -6.50 20.31
CA ASP A 130 14.11 -7.55 20.40
C ASP A 130 13.59 -8.97 20.10
N ARG A 131 12.33 -9.14 19.72
CA ARG A 131 11.80 -10.48 19.36
C ARG A 131 12.29 -10.91 18.00
N ASP A 132 12.59 -12.22 17.87
CA ASP A 132 12.89 -12.84 16.58
C ASP A 132 11.68 -12.77 15.64
N ALA A 133 11.89 -12.29 14.41
CA ALA A 133 10.83 -12.13 13.43
C ALA A 133 10.22 -13.45 12.95
N ASP A 134 10.97 -14.55 13.02
CA ASP A 134 10.52 -15.90 12.64
C ASP A 134 9.53 -16.52 13.65
N ARG A 135 9.43 -15.92 14.86
CA ARG A 135 8.52 -16.38 15.92
C ARG A 135 7.19 -15.62 15.97
N LEU A 136 6.97 -14.72 15.04
CA LEU A 136 5.77 -13.90 15.00
C LEU A 136 4.60 -14.68 14.40
N SER A 137 3.41 -14.47 14.95
CA SER A 137 2.17 -14.86 14.29
C SER A 137 1.97 -14.09 12.98
N GLY A 138 1.12 -14.59 12.07
CA GLY A 138 0.84 -13.91 10.80
C GLY A 138 0.38 -12.45 10.98
N GLY A 139 -0.48 -12.19 11.96
CA GLY A 139 -0.93 -10.84 12.26
C GLY A 139 0.15 -9.93 12.85
N GLU A 140 1.06 -10.46 13.68
CA GLU A 140 2.23 -9.72 14.18
C GLU A 140 3.20 -9.42 13.04
N ALA A 141 3.52 -10.40 12.19
CA ALA A 141 4.37 -10.21 11.04
C ALA A 141 3.81 -9.17 10.06
N GLN A 142 2.48 -9.15 9.85
CA GLN A 142 1.83 -8.14 9.02
C GLN A 142 1.99 -6.73 9.61
N ARG A 143 1.82 -6.56 10.92
CA ARG A 143 2.02 -5.27 11.59
C ARG A 143 3.48 -4.82 11.57
N VAL A 144 4.44 -5.73 11.66
CA VAL A 144 5.88 -5.41 11.47
C VAL A 144 6.14 -4.95 10.04
N ALA A 145 5.54 -5.59 9.02
CA ALA A 145 5.68 -5.15 7.63
C ALA A 145 5.07 -3.75 7.39
N ILE A 146 3.95 -3.44 8.04
CA ILE A 146 3.37 -2.09 8.04
C ILE A 146 4.35 -1.10 8.69
N ALA A 147 4.86 -1.40 9.90
CA ALA A 147 5.85 -0.57 10.59
C ALA A 147 7.08 -0.30 9.72
N ARG A 148 7.66 -1.34 9.12
CA ARG A 148 8.81 -1.24 8.20
C ARG A 148 8.55 -0.32 7.02
N THR A 149 7.34 -0.38 6.45
CA THR A 149 6.97 0.48 5.33
C THR A 149 6.85 1.93 5.77
N LEU A 150 6.14 2.18 6.87
CA LEU A 150 5.90 3.53 7.40
C LEU A 150 7.16 4.18 7.96
N PHE A 151 8.11 3.39 8.46
CA PHE A 151 9.38 3.89 8.98
C PHE A 151 10.24 4.57 7.91
N ASN A 152 10.01 4.26 6.62
CA ASN A 152 10.68 4.92 5.49
C ASN A 152 10.05 6.27 5.10
N ASP A 153 9.00 6.72 5.79
CA ASP A 153 8.31 8.00 5.54
C ASP A 153 7.82 8.15 4.08
N PRO A 154 6.99 7.24 3.60
CA PRO A 154 6.52 7.28 2.21
C PRO A 154 5.50 8.38 1.99
N ASP A 155 5.49 9.00 0.79
CA ASP A 155 4.45 9.93 0.36
C ASP A 155 3.11 9.23 0.13
N VAL A 156 3.17 7.96 -0.34
CA VAL A 156 2.01 7.12 -0.61
C VAL A 156 2.28 5.69 -0.14
N VAL A 157 1.29 5.07 0.49
CA VAL A 157 1.35 3.67 0.92
C VAL A 157 0.42 2.81 0.07
N LEU A 158 0.96 1.78 -0.57
CA LEU A 158 0.20 0.76 -1.29
C LEU A 158 -0.07 -0.42 -0.35
N LEU A 159 -1.33 -0.77 -0.16
CA LEU A 159 -1.80 -1.83 0.73
C LEU A 159 -2.46 -2.93 -0.11
N ASP A 160 -1.77 -4.05 -0.31
CA ASP A 160 -2.26 -5.17 -1.12
C ASP A 160 -2.95 -6.20 -0.22
N GLU A 161 -4.25 -6.06 -0.03
CA GLU A 161 -5.06 -6.96 0.80
C GLU A 161 -4.42 -7.27 2.18
N PRO A 162 -4.05 -6.27 2.99
CA PRO A 162 -3.12 -6.41 4.11
C PRO A 162 -3.60 -7.30 5.27
N ALA A 163 -4.85 -7.76 5.25
CA ALA A 163 -5.43 -8.62 6.29
C ALA A 163 -6.10 -9.88 5.74
N SER A 164 -6.08 -10.13 4.42
CA SER A 164 -6.85 -11.21 3.81
C SER A 164 -6.33 -12.63 4.10
N SER A 165 -5.06 -12.76 4.49
CA SER A 165 -4.44 -14.05 4.85
C SER A 165 -4.54 -14.40 6.35
N LEU A 166 -5.22 -13.56 7.13
CA LEU A 166 -5.37 -13.69 8.57
C LEU A 166 -6.73 -14.29 8.95
N ASP A 167 -6.82 -14.87 10.13
CA ASP A 167 -8.13 -15.18 10.72
C ASP A 167 -8.90 -13.89 11.04
N ALA A 168 -10.23 -14.00 11.22
CA ALA A 168 -11.11 -12.84 11.35
C ALA A 168 -10.70 -11.91 12.51
N ALA A 169 -10.32 -12.44 13.66
CA ALA A 169 -9.97 -11.63 14.83
C ALA A 169 -8.63 -10.88 14.62
N ALA A 170 -7.65 -11.54 14.00
CA ALA A 170 -6.38 -10.93 13.64
C ALA A 170 -6.55 -9.89 12.53
N ALA A 171 -7.42 -10.16 11.54
CA ALA A 171 -7.74 -9.23 10.48
C ALA A 171 -8.38 -7.94 11.00
N ASP A 172 -9.44 -8.06 11.83
CA ASP A 172 -10.10 -6.90 12.45
C ASP A 172 -9.12 -6.05 13.27
N ARG A 173 -8.22 -6.70 13.99
CA ARG A 173 -7.20 -5.99 14.78
C ARG A 173 -6.20 -5.25 13.89
N VAL A 174 -5.68 -5.88 12.83
CA VAL A 174 -4.76 -5.23 11.88
C VAL A 174 -5.44 -4.04 11.20
N GLU A 175 -6.70 -4.19 10.78
CA GLU A 175 -7.46 -3.13 10.12
C GLU A 175 -7.73 -1.93 11.04
N SER A 176 -8.12 -2.20 12.31
CA SER A 176 -8.33 -1.12 13.29
C SER A 176 -7.04 -0.33 13.53
N LEU A 177 -5.92 -1.03 13.80
CA LEU A 177 -4.63 -0.39 14.00
C LEU A 177 -4.14 0.36 12.76
N LEU A 178 -4.39 -0.17 11.57
CA LEU A 178 -4.04 0.48 10.31
C LEU A 178 -4.85 1.76 10.12
N ALA A 179 -6.17 1.74 10.41
CA ALA A 179 -7.02 2.93 10.36
C ALA A 179 -6.52 4.02 11.32
N ASP A 180 -6.20 3.64 12.57
CA ASP A 180 -5.69 4.57 13.58
C ASP A 180 -4.36 5.20 13.15
N VAL A 181 -3.45 4.41 12.58
CA VAL A 181 -2.16 4.88 12.09
C VAL A 181 -2.31 5.78 10.86
N MET A 182 -3.17 5.39 9.90
CA MET A 182 -3.45 6.22 8.72
C MET A 182 -4.01 7.60 9.12
N ALA A 183 -4.93 7.64 10.08
CA ALA A 183 -5.48 8.90 10.58
C ALA A 183 -4.44 9.73 11.36
N ALA A 184 -3.65 9.09 12.24
CA ALA A 184 -2.66 9.76 13.08
C ALA A 184 -1.51 10.42 12.29
N TYR A 185 -1.12 9.81 11.17
CA TYR A 185 -0.05 10.31 10.30
C TYR A 185 -0.55 11.01 9.03
N ALA A 186 -1.88 11.21 8.90
CA ALA A 186 -2.50 11.80 7.71
C ALA A 186 -1.99 11.16 6.40
N LEU A 187 -1.94 9.81 6.38
CA LEU A 187 -1.33 9.06 5.29
C LEU A 187 -2.18 9.10 4.02
N THR A 188 -1.51 9.22 2.88
CA THR A 188 -2.11 8.93 1.57
C THR A 188 -1.92 7.46 1.27
N ALA A 189 -3.00 6.73 0.97
CA ALA A 189 -2.92 5.29 0.73
C ALA A 189 -3.74 4.82 -0.48
N VAL A 190 -3.27 3.77 -1.15
CA VAL A 190 -4.06 2.97 -2.11
C VAL A 190 -4.28 1.60 -1.50
N LEU A 191 -5.54 1.29 -1.20
CA LEU A 191 -5.96 0.03 -0.59
C LEU A 191 -6.59 -0.89 -1.63
N VAL A 192 -5.98 -2.03 -1.88
CA VAL A 192 -6.58 -3.11 -2.63
C VAL A 192 -7.38 -3.99 -1.69
N THR A 193 -8.63 -4.26 -2.04
CA THR A 193 -9.47 -5.23 -1.34
C THR A 193 -10.56 -5.78 -2.25
N HIS A 194 -11.05 -6.98 -1.95
CA HIS A 194 -12.25 -7.57 -2.52
C HIS A 194 -13.42 -7.58 -1.50
N ASP A 195 -13.19 -7.13 -0.29
CA ASP A 195 -14.15 -7.04 0.80
C ASP A 195 -14.82 -5.66 0.81
N ALA A 196 -16.12 -5.63 0.54
CA ALA A 196 -16.89 -4.39 0.47
C ALA A 196 -17.01 -3.67 1.82
N ASP A 197 -17.09 -4.41 2.92
CA ASP A 197 -17.22 -3.81 4.25
C ASP A 197 -15.89 -3.20 4.70
N ARG A 198 -14.77 -3.84 4.36
CA ARG A 198 -13.43 -3.27 4.54
C ARG A 198 -13.25 -2.00 3.71
N ALA A 199 -13.66 -2.03 2.45
CA ALA A 199 -13.62 -0.87 1.58
C ALA A 199 -14.40 0.33 2.18
N ARG A 200 -15.60 0.10 2.73
CA ARG A 200 -16.41 1.14 3.38
C ARG A 200 -15.80 1.66 4.67
N ARG A 201 -15.17 0.79 5.47
CA ARG A 201 -14.57 1.19 6.77
C ARG A 201 -13.33 2.05 6.60
N LEU A 202 -12.49 1.74 5.63
CA LEU A 202 -11.16 2.34 5.49
C LEU A 202 -11.08 3.38 4.37
N GLY A 203 -11.92 3.26 3.36
CA GLY A 203 -11.80 4.03 2.13
C GLY A 203 -12.68 5.27 2.06
N HIS A 204 -12.28 6.21 1.20
CA HIS A 204 -13.00 7.45 0.91
C HIS A 204 -13.61 7.45 -0.50
N ARG A 205 -12.80 7.11 -1.48
CA ARG A 205 -13.12 7.02 -2.91
C ARG A 205 -12.42 5.80 -3.51
N GLY A 206 -12.74 5.46 -4.73
CA GLY A 206 -12.05 4.34 -5.33
C GLY A 206 -12.33 4.14 -6.81
N VAL A 207 -11.83 3.01 -7.25
CA VAL A 207 -12.01 2.46 -8.59
C VAL A 207 -12.41 0.99 -8.47
N ARG A 208 -13.35 0.57 -9.31
CA ARG A 208 -13.67 -0.86 -9.46
C ARG A 208 -13.04 -1.37 -10.76
N LEU A 209 -12.21 -2.39 -10.62
CA LEU A 209 -11.66 -3.11 -11.75
C LEU A 209 -12.58 -4.30 -12.08
N HIS A 210 -12.83 -4.48 -13.38
CA HIS A 210 -13.55 -5.63 -13.94
C HIS A 210 -12.58 -6.53 -14.70
N ASP A 211 -12.99 -7.76 -14.97
CA ASP A 211 -12.21 -8.68 -15.81
C ASP A 211 -11.92 -8.04 -17.18
N GLY A 212 -10.63 -8.08 -17.58
CA GLY A 212 -10.17 -7.41 -18.80
C GLY A 212 -9.87 -5.93 -18.66
N GLY A 213 -9.87 -5.37 -17.42
CA GLY A 213 -9.36 -4.03 -17.11
C GLY A 213 -10.37 -2.88 -17.24
N GLY A 214 -11.66 -3.17 -17.37
CA GLY A 214 -12.69 -2.12 -17.32
C GLY A 214 -12.66 -1.38 -15.99
N VAL A 215 -12.84 -0.04 -16.02
CA VAL A 215 -12.68 0.84 -14.87
C VAL A 215 -13.94 1.67 -14.64
N ALA A 216 -14.50 1.57 -13.43
CA ALA A 216 -15.49 2.52 -12.95
C ALA A 216 -14.91 3.31 -11.76
N THR A 217 -14.91 4.63 -11.84
CA THR A 217 -14.48 5.52 -10.74
C THR A 217 -15.70 6.19 -10.09
N GLY A 218 -15.67 6.39 -8.78
CA GLY A 218 -16.81 7.03 -8.10
C GLY A 218 -16.70 7.02 -6.58
N SER A 219 -17.82 7.35 -5.93
CA SER A 219 -17.96 7.13 -4.50
C SER A 219 -17.98 5.62 -4.20
N LEU A 220 -17.46 5.24 -3.03
CA LEU A 220 -17.42 3.82 -2.67
C LEU A 220 -18.80 3.16 -2.69
N ASP A 221 -19.84 3.85 -2.20
CA ASP A 221 -21.20 3.32 -2.20
C ASP A 221 -21.69 2.99 -3.61
N ALA A 222 -21.41 3.86 -4.60
CA ALA A 222 -21.78 3.61 -5.99
C ALA A 222 -20.99 2.42 -6.58
N LEU A 223 -19.71 2.30 -6.26
CA LEU A 223 -18.84 1.24 -6.77
C LEU A 223 -19.11 -0.13 -6.15
N LEU A 224 -19.58 -0.17 -4.90
CA LEU A 224 -19.83 -1.40 -4.15
C LEU A 224 -21.28 -1.91 -4.29
N SER A 225 -22.20 -1.09 -4.81
CA SER A 225 -23.62 -1.44 -5.01
C SER A 225 -23.92 -2.11 -6.36
N GLY A 226 -22.97 -2.17 -7.25
CA GLY A 226 -23.04 -2.83 -8.57
C GLY A 226 -22.20 -4.07 -8.63
#